data_c0eae1b85ecd8bc950de6061546170a5
#
_entry.id   c0eae1b85ecd8bc950de6061546170a5
#
_cell.length_a   1.000
_cell.length_b   1.000
_cell.length_c   1.000
_cell.angle_alpha   90.00
_cell.angle_beta   90.00
_cell.angle_gamma   90.00
#
_symmetry.space_group_name_H-M   'P 1'
#
loop_
_entity.id
_entity.type
_entity.pdbx_description
1 polymer ?
#
loop_
_entity_poly.entity_id
_entity_poly.type
_entity_poly.pdbx_seq_one_letter_code
_entity_poly.pdbx_strand_id
1 'polypeptide(L)'
;MNNTLTSTDINRKTKGRFLKGLDILTYGLAAFLALGCEGILAFCIEQKIYNCTIKEFNTWQSILHWVLTYIIWGAFAIYILRSTKKKGYDLFSKTDKKIRPWQWACIAIGVAACLISTWIDWNGSKVLTELEHKGTLLFVFQYIYYFIEVFLVMLIIVCGQKACEIWFGKENIPYGGIIAALTWGLGHWWSKGSLAAGIFTAICGLALGSVYLLANRNAKLSYALLCVMFIL
;
A
#
# COMPACT_ATOMS: atom_id res chain seq x y z
N MET A 1 -23.82 -30.24 -29.44
CA MET A 1 -22.45 -30.76 -29.36
C MET A 1 -21.87 -30.30 -28.01
N ASN A 2 -21.84 -31.18 -27.01
CA ASN A 2 -21.23 -30.89 -25.71
C ASN A 2 -19.72 -31.10 -25.84
N ASN A 3 -18.95 -30.03 -25.95
CA ASN A 3 -17.48 -30.08 -25.84
C ASN A 3 -17.10 -30.34 -24.38
N THR A 4 -17.00 -31.59 -23.98
CA THR A 4 -16.38 -32.00 -22.72
C THR A 4 -14.90 -31.71 -22.79
N LEU A 5 -14.43 -30.69 -22.05
CA LEU A 5 -13.00 -30.35 -21.93
C LEU A 5 -12.26 -31.59 -21.39
N THR A 6 -11.15 -31.94 -22.01
CA THR A 6 -10.29 -33.04 -21.53
C THR A 6 -9.58 -32.63 -20.23
N SER A 7 -9.19 -33.61 -19.42
CA SER A 7 -8.43 -33.37 -18.18
C SER A 7 -7.14 -32.57 -18.42
N THR A 8 -6.53 -32.75 -19.58
CA THR A 8 -5.33 -32.03 -20.03
C THR A 8 -5.63 -30.56 -20.31
N ASP A 9 -6.80 -30.25 -20.90
CA ASP A 9 -7.21 -28.87 -21.19
C ASP A 9 -7.54 -28.10 -19.90
N ILE A 10 -8.17 -28.78 -18.93
CA ILE A 10 -8.46 -28.23 -17.61
C ILE A 10 -7.16 -27.89 -16.87
N ASN A 11 -6.20 -28.81 -16.86
CA ASN A 11 -4.88 -28.61 -16.24
C ASN A 11 -4.11 -27.44 -16.88
N ARG A 12 -4.11 -27.35 -18.21
CA ARG A 12 -3.45 -26.27 -18.93
C ARG A 12 -4.06 -24.91 -18.62
N LYS A 13 -5.38 -24.82 -18.54
CA LYS A 13 -6.14 -23.61 -18.22
C LYS A 13 -5.91 -23.17 -16.78
N THR A 14 -5.89 -24.11 -15.83
CA THR A 14 -5.64 -23.84 -14.41
C THR A 14 -4.21 -23.35 -14.19
N LYS A 15 -3.20 -23.99 -14.82
CA LYS A 15 -1.81 -23.57 -14.77
C LYS A 15 -1.64 -22.15 -15.35
N GLY A 16 -2.32 -21.85 -16.47
CA GLY A 16 -2.28 -20.51 -17.08
C GLY A 16 -2.87 -19.43 -16.16
N ARG A 17 -3.98 -19.71 -15.46
CA ARG A 17 -4.58 -18.79 -14.47
C ARG A 17 -3.66 -18.56 -13.28
N PHE A 18 -3.05 -19.63 -12.76
CA PHE A 18 -2.13 -19.53 -11.64
C PHE A 18 -0.92 -18.65 -11.98
N LEU A 19 -0.25 -18.91 -13.10
CA LEU A 19 0.90 -18.12 -13.55
C LEU A 19 0.55 -16.64 -13.78
N LYS A 20 -0.63 -16.37 -14.35
CA LYS A 20 -1.10 -14.99 -14.56
C LYS A 20 -1.33 -14.24 -13.24
N GLY A 21 -1.95 -14.89 -12.26
CA GLY A 21 -2.13 -14.30 -10.93
C GLY A 21 -0.80 -14.07 -10.21
N LEU A 22 0.11 -15.05 -10.29
CA LEU A 22 1.45 -14.94 -9.72
C LEU A 22 2.24 -13.77 -10.33
N ASP A 23 2.19 -13.62 -11.65
CA ASP A 23 2.86 -12.51 -12.35
C ASP A 23 2.37 -11.15 -11.88
N ILE A 24 1.07 -10.98 -11.62
CA ILE A 24 0.54 -9.73 -11.09
C ILE A 24 0.93 -9.55 -9.61
N LEU A 25 0.87 -10.60 -8.81
CA LEU A 25 1.25 -10.53 -7.39
C LEU A 25 2.71 -10.12 -7.20
N THR A 26 3.62 -10.57 -8.09
CA THR A 26 5.05 -10.18 -8.01
C THR A 26 5.25 -8.67 -8.08
N TYR A 27 4.41 -7.94 -8.79
CA TYR A 27 4.46 -6.46 -8.79
C TYR A 27 4.00 -5.85 -7.46
N GLY A 28 2.98 -6.42 -6.81
CA GLY A 28 2.59 -6.02 -5.46
C GLY A 28 3.69 -6.30 -4.44
N LEU A 29 4.33 -7.48 -4.54
CA LEU A 29 5.48 -7.81 -3.69
C LEU A 29 6.70 -6.94 -3.99
N ALA A 30 6.92 -6.53 -5.24
CA ALA A 30 7.97 -5.57 -5.57
C ALA A 30 7.72 -4.19 -4.93
N ALA A 31 6.46 -3.74 -4.85
CA ALA A 31 6.11 -2.53 -4.11
C ALA A 31 6.38 -2.68 -2.61
N PHE A 32 6.08 -3.85 -2.03
CA PHE A 32 6.42 -4.15 -0.63
C PHE A 32 7.93 -4.20 -0.39
N LEU A 33 8.70 -4.82 -1.29
CA LEU A 33 10.16 -4.83 -1.21
C LEU A 33 10.74 -3.41 -1.32
N ALA A 34 10.15 -2.55 -2.15
CA ALA A 34 10.56 -1.14 -2.24
C ALA A 34 10.42 -0.44 -0.88
N LEU A 35 9.30 -0.66 -0.15
CA LEU A 35 9.14 -0.15 1.21
C LEU A 35 10.22 -0.68 2.14
N GLY A 36 10.59 -1.97 2.03
CA GLY A 36 11.69 -2.57 2.80
C GLY A 36 13.07 -1.99 2.50
N CYS A 37 13.30 -1.43 1.30
CA CYS A 37 14.58 -0.80 0.94
C CYS A 37 14.91 0.41 1.83
N GLU A 38 13.90 1.11 2.37
CA GLU A 38 14.10 2.16 3.37
C GLU A 38 14.84 1.61 4.60
N GLY A 39 14.41 0.45 5.12
CA GLY A 39 15.08 -0.20 6.25
C GLY A 39 16.54 -0.52 5.95
N ILE A 40 16.85 -0.98 4.73
CA ILE A 40 18.23 -1.24 4.31
C ILE A 40 19.02 0.07 4.26
N LEU A 41 18.45 1.12 3.66
CA LEU A 41 19.08 2.45 3.60
C LEU A 41 19.37 2.96 5.01
N ALA A 42 18.35 2.97 5.86
CA ALA A 42 18.42 3.48 7.22
C ALA A 42 19.39 2.71 8.12
N PHE A 43 19.20 1.39 8.26
CA PHE A 43 19.91 0.59 9.25
C PHE A 43 21.25 0.05 8.76
N CYS A 44 21.41 -0.21 7.46
CA CYS A 44 22.62 -0.84 6.92
C CYS A 44 23.59 0.16 6.32
N ILE A 45 23.12 1.31 5.80
CA ILE A 45 23.92 2.29 5.07
C ILE A 45 24.12 3.56 5.89
N GLU A 46 23.04 4.28 6.17
CA GLU A 46 23.11 5.63 6.75
C GLU A 46 23.65 5.62 8.19
N GLN A 47 23.23 4.68 9.02
CA GLN A 47 23.78 4.57 10.39
C GLN A 47 25.28 4.34 10.40
N LYS A 48 25.80 3.58 9.42
CA LYS A 48 27.25 3.35 9.31
C LYS A 48 27.99 4.60 8.80
N ILE A 49 27.38 5.36 7.89
CA ILE A 49 27.99 6.58 7.33
C ILE A 49 27.99 7.70 8.38
N TYR A 50 26.85 7.87 9.08
CA TYR A 50 26.68 8.97 10.04
C TYR A 50 27.14 8.62 11.45
N ASN A 51 27.42 7.33 11.71
CA ASN A 51 27.79 6.80 13.02
C ASN A 51 26.81 7.20 14.14
N CYS A 52 25.52 7.24 13.81
CA CYS A 52 24.43 7.54 14.74
C CYS A 52 23.15 6.80 14.32
N THR A 53 22.18 6.69 15.23
CA THR A 53 20.88 6.07 14.93
C THR A 53 19.95 7.04 14.20
N ILE A 54 18.92 6.53 13.52
CA ILE A 54 17.92 7.36 12.80
C ILE A 54 17.28 8.42 13.72
N LYS A 55 17.10 8.08 15.00
CA LYS A 55 16.52 9.01 15.99
C LYS A 55 17.40 10.22 16.30
N GLU A 56 18.69 10.09 16.02
CA GLU A 56 19.71 11.11 16.26
C GLU A 56 20.06 11.91 15.00
N PHE A 57 19.42 11.59 13.86
CA PHE A 57 19.66 12.31 12.61
C PHE A 57 19.34 13.80 12.79
N ASN A 58 20.29 14.64 12.35
CA ASN A 58 20.04 16.07 12.24
C ASN A 58 19.07 16.35 11.07
N THR A 59 18.64 17.61 10.96
CA THR A 59 17.68 18.07 9.95
C THR A 59 18.08 17.65 8.52
N TRP A 60 19.34 17.84 8.15
CA TRP A 60 19.80 17.54 6.78
C TRP A 60 19.93 16.04 6.52
N GLN A 61 20.35 15.27 7.52
CA GLN A 61 20.39 13.80 7.43
C GLN A 61 18.98 13.22 7.26
N SER A 62 18.01 13.74 8.00
CA SER A 62 16.60 13.33 7.86
C SER A 62 16.04 13.67 6.48
N ILE A 63 16.32 14.86 5.96
CA ILE A 63 15.89 15.26 4.62
C ILE A 63 16.54 14.36 3.58
N LEU A 64 17.85 14.14 3.67
CA LEU A 64 18.57 13.29 2.70
C LEU A 64 18.06 11.86 2.73
N HIS A 65 17.80 11.30 3.93
CA HIS A 65 17.16 9.99 4.09
C HIS A 65 15.83 9.91 3.33
N TRP A 66 14.92 10.85 3.55
CA TRP A 66 13.64 10.87 2.84
C TRP A 66 13.81 11.08 1.34
N VAL A 67 14.68 11.97 0.90
CA VAL A 67 14.97 12.19 -0.54
C VAL A 67 15.46 10.91 -1.20
N LEU A 68 16.41 10.21 -0.61
CA LEU A 68 16.91 8.94 -1.14
C LEU A 68 15.82 7.87 -1.15
N THR A 69 15.03 7.80 -0.08
CA THR A 69 13.92 6.87 0.03
C THR A 69 12.89 7.06 -1.09
N TYR A 70 12.40 8.29 -1.31
CA TYR A 70 11.41 8.46 -2.37
C TYR A 70 11.98 8.44 -3.79
N ILE A 71 13.29 8.61 -3.99
CA ILE A 71 13.92 8.29 -5.28
C ILE A 71 13.85 6.78 -5.53
N ILE A 72 14.21 5.96 -4.54
CA ILE A 72 14.13 4.49 -4.65
C ILE A 72 12.68 4.06 -4.87
N TRP A 73 11.76 4.51 -4.04
CA TRP A 73 10.34 4.18 -4.11
C TRP A 73 9.70 4.62 -5.42
N GLY A 74 10.03 5.83 -5.89
CA GLY A 74 9.57 6.36 -7.18
C GLY A 74 10.08 5.52 -8.36
N ALA A 75 11.34 5.09 -8.33
CA ALA A 75 11.90 4.22 -9.35
C ALA A 75 11.16 2.87 -9.42
N PHE A 76 10.89 2.24 -8.27
CA PHE A 76 10.08 1.01 -8.20
C PHE A 76 8.65 1.24 -8.70
N ALA A 77 8.00 2.33 -8.28
CA ALA A 77 6.64 2.67 -8.72
C ALA A 77 6.58 2.83 -10.25
N ILE A 78 7.52 3.57 -10.84
CA ILE A 78 7.62 3.76 -12.29
C ILE A 78 7.87 2.41 -13.00
N TYR A 79 8.78 1.59 -12.47
CA TYR A 79 9.04 0.26 -12.99
C TYR A 79 7.78 -0.60 -13.01
N ILE A 80 7.06 -0.68 -11.88
CA ILE A 80 5.82 -1.45 -11.74
C ILE A 80 4.77 -0.97 -12.75
N LEU A 81 4.52 0.34 -12.81
CA LEU A 81 3.51 0.91 -13.72
C LEU A 81 3.85 0.64 -15.19
N ARG A 82 5.10 0.82 -15.59
CA ARG A 82 5.53 0.56 -16.97
C ARG A 82 5.46 -0.93 -17.33
N SER A 83 5.89 -1.79 -16.41
CA SER A 83 5.95 -3.24 -16.65
C SER A 83 4.54 -3.85 -16.70
N THR A 84 3.66 -3.46 -15.79
CA THR A 84 2.26 -3.92 -15.80
C THR A 84 1.52 -3.45 -17.04
N LYS A 85 1.73 -2.19 -17.45
CA LYS A 85 1.13 -1.65 -18.68
C LYS A 85 1.61 -2.38 -19.93
N LYS A 86 2.91 -2.70 -20.04
CA LYS A 86 3.47 -3.50 -21.15
C LYS A 86 2.85 -4.90 -21.24
N LYS A 87 2.45 -5.48 -20.12
CA LYS A 87 1.78 -6.80 -20.06
C LYS A 87 0.25 -6.71 -20.20
N GLY A 88 -0.29 -5.54 -20.51
CA GLY A 88 -1.72 -5.33 -20.68
C GLY A 88 -2.51 -5.20 -19.37
N TYR A 89 -1.82 -4.97 -18.24
CA TYR A 89 -2.46 -4.68 -16.95
C TYR A 89 -2.44 -3.18 -16.70
N ASP A 90 -3.53 -2.49 -17.01
CA ASP A 90 -3.70 -1.10 -16.59
C ASP A 90 -4.24 -1.08 -15.14
N LEU A 91 -3.33 -0.77 -14.19
CA LEU A 91 -3.65 -0.71 -12.76
C LEU A 91 -4.54 0.49 -12.42
N PHE A 92 -4.57 1.50 -13.26
CA PHE A 92 -5.34 2.74 -13.08
C PHE A 92 -6.46 2.90 -14.11
N SER A 93 -6.87 1.79 -14.75
CA SER A 93 -8.00 1.80 -15.66
C SER A 93 -9.25 2.38 -14.98
N LYS A 94 -9.98 3.18 -15.72
CA LYS A 94 -11.25 3.73 -15.23
C LYS A 94 -12.25 2.60 -15.05
N THR A 95 -13.00 2.66 -13.95
CA THR A 95 -14.19 1.85 -13.78
C THR A 95 -15.42 2.67 -14.12
N ASP A 96 -16.32 2.10 -14.91
CA ASP A 96 -17.61 2.73 -15.25
C ASP A 96 -18.70 2.42 -14.21
N LYS A 97 -18.38 1.57 -13.22
CA LYS A 97 -19.31 1.20 -12.15
C LYS A 97 -19.52 2.38 -11.20
N LYS A 98 -20.75 2.90 -11.14
CA LYS A 98 -21.13 3.94 -10.17
C LYS A 98 -21.10 3.37 -8.76
N ILE A 99 -20.56 4.14 -7.83
CA ILE A 99 -20.57 3.81 -6.40
C ILE A 99 -21.98 4.04 -5.87
N ARG A 100 -22.55 3.03 -5.22
CA ARG A 100 -23.91 3.09 -4.65
C ARG A 100 -23.91 3.86 -3.32
N PRO A 101 -25.06 4.43 -2.90
CA PRO A 101 -25.13 5.19 -1.63
C PRO A 101 -24.62 4.40 -0.41
N TRP A 102 -24.96 3.12 -0.30
CA TRP A 102 -24.50 2.28 0.81
C TRP A 102 -22.98 2.08 0.80
N GLN A 103 -22.35 1.99 -0.39
CA GLN A 103 -20.88 1.90 -0.48
C GLN A 103 -20.22 3.19 0.02
N TRP A 104 -20.78 4.35 -0.32
CA TRP A 104 -20.34 5.64 0.21
C TRP A 104 -20.49 5.72 1.72
N ALA A 105 -21.61 5.23 2.28
CA ALA A 105 -21.80 5.16 3.73
C ALA A 105 -20.72 4.29 4.40
N CYS A 106 -20.45 3.09 3.85
CA CYS A 106 -19.39 2.22 4.37
C CYS A 106 -17.98 2.85 4.23
N ILE A 107 -17.68 3.51 3.11
CA ILE A 107 -16.42 4.25 2.93
C ILE A 107 -16.30 5.36 3.99
N ALA A 108 -17.35 6.16 4.19
CA ALA A 108 -17.35 7.23 5.17
C ALA A 108 -17.14 6.71 6.60
N ILE A 109 -17.77 5.60 6.97
CA ILE A 109 -17.57 4.94 8.26
C ILE A 109 -16.13 4.47 8.40
N GLY A 110 -15.55 3.82 7.38
CA GLY A 110 -14.17 3.34 7.40
C GLY A 110 -13.17 4.49 7.53
N VAL A 111 -13.36 5.57 6.77
CA VAL A 111 -12.54 6.80 6.86
C VAL A 111 -12.66 7.41 8.25
N ALA A 112 -13.89 7.61 8.76
CA ALA A 112 -14.11 8.17 10.08
C ALA A 112 -13.46 7.32 11.20
N ALA A 113 -13.56 5.99 11.11
CA ALA A 113 -12.93 5.09 12.07
C ALA A 113 -11.40 5.25 12.08
N CYS A 114 -10.76 5.36 10.91
CA CYS A 114 -9.31 5.61 10.83
C CYS A 114 -8.95 6.98 11.43
N LEU A 115 -9.67 8.03 11.07
CA LEU A 115 -9.41 9.38 11.59
C LEU A 115 -9.59 9.47 13.10
N ILE A 116 -10.64 8.84 13.64
CA ILE A 116 -10.88 8.78 15.10
C ILE A 116 -9.76 7.99 15.79
N SER A 117 -9.35 6.86 15.22
CA SER A 117 -8.21 6.07 15.74
C SER A 117 -6.92 6.89 15.78
N THR A 118 -6.61 7.60 14.69
CA THR A 118 -5.42 8.48 14.63
C THR A 118 -5.53 9.61 15.65
N TRP A 119 -6.70 10.23 15.79
CA TRP A 119 -6.94 11.28 16.76
C TRP A 119 -6.71 10.83 18.21
N ILE A 120 -7.16 9.61 18.54
CA ILE A 120 -6.96 9.01 19.87
C ILE A 120 -5.48 8.69 20.10
N ASP A 121 -4.81 8.07 19.11
CA ASP A 121 -3.39 7.68 19.20
C ASP A 121 -2.46 8.90 19.40
N TRP A 122 -2.76 10.00 18.70
CA TRP A 122 -1.98 11.25 18.77
C TRP A 122 -2.47 12.24 19.83
N ASN A 123 -3.51 11.89 20.58
CA ASN A 123 -4.18 12.79 21.52
C ASN A 123 -4.53 14.15 20.89
N GLY A 124 -4.98 14.13 19.64
CA GLY A 124 -5.30 15.30 18.84
C GLY A 124 -4.97 15.14 17.37
N SER A 125 -4.76 16.25 16.67
CA SER A 125 -4.41 16.25 15.25
C SER A 125 -2.96 15.82 15.02
N LYS A 126 -2.74 14.66 14.41
CA LYS A 126 -1.42 14.19 13.96
C LYS A 126 -0.69 15.26 13.14
N VAL A 127 -1.40 15.87 12.18
CA VAL A 127 -0.84 16.88 11.27
C VAL A 127 -0.28 18.08 12.03
N LEU A 128 -1.04 18.63 12.96
CA LEU A 128 -0.60 19.78 13.75
C LEU A 128 0.54 19.41 14.69
N THR A 129 0.43 18.28 15.38
CA THR A 129 1.48 17.78 16.27
C THR A 129 2.80 17.56 15.54
N GLU A 130 2.78 16.95 14.35
CA GLU A 130 3.99 16.75 13.56
C GLU A 130 4.56 18.07 13.03
N LEU A 131 3.73 19.03 12.62
CA LEU A 131 4.17 20.35 12.19
C LEU A 131 4.86 21.12 13.32
N GLU A 132 4.26 21.11 14.52
CA GLU A 132 4.81 21.78 15.70
C GLU A 132 6.14 21.17 16.16
N HIS A 133 6.24 19.84 16.20
CA HIS A 133 7.45 19.15 16.66
C HIS A 133 8.61 19.20 15.68
N LYS A 134 8.34 19.16 14.37
CA LYS A 134 9.37 19.02 13.32
C LYS A 134 9.71 20.34 12.63
N GLY A 135 8.82 21.31 12.73
CA GLY A 135 8.90 22.54 11.96
C GLY A 135 8.58 22.34 10.46
N THR A 136 8.31 23.42 9.77
CA THR A 136 7.78 23.42 8.41
C THR A 136 8.66 22.65 7.41
N LEU A 137 9.99 22.78 7.51
CA LEU A 137 10.88 22.14 6.53
C LEU A 137 10.82 20.61 6.59
N LEU A 138 11.03 20.02 7.76
CA LEU A 138 10.99 18.57 7.93
C LEU A 138 9.57 18.03 7.68
N PHE A 139 8.54 18.77 8.08
CA PHE A 139 7.15 18.43 7.84
C PHE A 139 6.86 18.25 6.34
N VAL A 140 7.27 19.20 5.49
CA VAL A 140 7.04 19.11 4.04
C VAL A 140 7.70 17.86 3.45
N PHE A 141 8.96 17.60 3.78
CA PHE A 141 9.66 16.41 3.26
C PHE A 141 9.03 15.11 3.75
N GLN A 142 8.61 15.05 5.02
CA GLN A 142 7.94 13.88 5.57
C GLN A 142 6.57 13.64 4.93
N TYR A 143 5.81 14.67 4.61
CA TYR A 143 4.50 14.51 3.98
C TYR A 143 4.61 14.07 2.52
N ILE A 144 5.64 14.53 1.79
CA ILE A 144 5.98 13.97 0.48
C ILE A 144 6.27 12.46 0.60
N TYR A 145 7.06 12.06 1.61
CA TYR A 145 7.34 10.66 1.91
C TYR A 145 6.04 9.87 2.14
N TYR A 146 5.12 10.35 2.97
CA TYR A 146 3.84 9.69 3.23
C TYR A 146 3.00 9.50 1.95
N PHE A 147 2.93 10.50 1.08
CA PHE A 147 2.21 10.36 -0.19
C PHE A 147 2.79 9.23 -1.06
N ILE A 148 4.09 9.10 -1.11
CA ILE A 148 4.74 8.05 -1.92
C ILE A 148 4.60 6.69 -1.25
N GLU A 149 4.66 6.61 0.08
CA GLU A 149 4.39 5.39 0.84
C GLU A 149 2.98 4.87 0.55
N VAL A 150 1.97 5.72 0.70
CA VAL A 150 0.57 5.38 0.40
C VAL A 150 0.41 4.92 -1.05
N PHE A 151 1.16 5.50 -1.97
CA PHE A 151 1.13 5.06 -3.37
C PHE A 151 1.66 3.63 -3.55
N LEU A 152 2.74 3.25 -2.88
CA LEU A 152 3.25 1.89 -2.90
C LEU A 152 2.28 0.91 -2.23
N VAL A 153 1.69 1.29 -1.08
CA VAL A 153 0.63 0.50 -0.43
C VAL A 153 -0.56 0.29 -1.36
N MET A 154 -0.95 1.33 -2.11
CA MET A 154 -1.99 1.22 -3.12
C MET A 154 -1.62 0.22 -4.22
N LEU A 155 -0.37 0.18 -4.68
CA LEU A 155 0.09 -0.82 -5.66
C LEU A 155 0.03 -2.24 -5.10
N ILE A 156 0.38 -2.45 -3.82
CA ILE A 156 0.22 -3.75 -3.14
C ILE A 156 -1.26 -4.17 -3.17
N ILE A 157 -2.16 -3.26 -2.80
CA ILE A 157 -3.61 -3.52 -2.75
C ILE A 157 -4.14 -3.87 -4.15
N VAL A 158 -3.84 -3.06 -5.15
CA VAL A 158 -4.35 -3.27 -6.52
C VAL A 158 -3.85 -4.58 -7.12
N CYS A 159 -2.55 -4.85 -7.02
CA CYS A 159 -1.95 -6.07 -7.56
C CYS A 159 -2.43 -7.30 -6.80
N GLY A 160 -2.47 -7.24 -5.46
CA GLY A 160 -2.96 -8.32 -4.61
C GLY A 160 -4.43 -8.65 -4.88
N GLN A 161 -5.29 -7.65 -4.99
CA GLN A 161 -6.70 -7.82 -5.33
C GLN A 161 -6.85 -8.53 -6.67
N LYS A 162 -6.21 -8.03 -7.72
CA LYS A 162 -6.31 -8.58 -9.08
C LYS A 162 -5.75 -9.99 -9.18
N ALA A 163 -4.65 -10.30 -8.52
CA ALA A 163 -4.07 -11.64 -8.49
C ALA A 163 -5.00 -12.66 -7.86
N CYS A 164 -5.55 -12.36 -6.69
CA CYS A 164 -6.45 -13.26 -5.99
C CYS A 164 -7.82 -13.41 -6.69
N GLU A 165 -8.33 -12.36 -7.32
CA GLU A 165 -9.52 -12.45 -8.16
C GLU A 165 -9.32 -13.41 -9.35
N ILE A 166 -8.13 -13.40 -9.97
CA ILE A 166 -7.77 -14.37 -11.02
C ILE A 166 -7.73 -15.79 -10.45
N TRP A 167 -7.17 -15.99 -9.26
CA TRP A 167 -7.04 -17.32 -8.66
C TRP A 167 -8.37 -17.90 -8.20
N PHE A 168 -9.13 -17.10 -7.44
CA PHE A 168 -10.33 -17.59 -6.73
C PHE A 168 -11.64 -17.29 -7.45
N GLY A 169 -11.64 -16.39 -8.44
CA GLY A 169 -12.85 -16.01 -9.18
C GLY A 169 -13.91 -15.27 -8.35
N LYS A 170 -13.57 -14.83 -7.13
CA LYS A 170 -14.47 -14.08 -6.24
C LYS A 170 -14.08 -12.61 -6.23
N GLU A 171 -15.05 -11.74 -6.47
CA GLU A 171 -14.81 -10.29 -6.59
C GLU A 171 -15.26 -9.49 -5.35
N ASN A 172 -15.91 -10.12 -4.40
CA ASN A 172 -16.50 -9.49 -3.21
C ASN A 172 -15.64 -9.60 -1.95
N ILE A 173 -14.42 -10.13 -2.06
CA ILE A 173 -13.49 -10.31 -0.95
C ILE A 173 -12.37 -9.27 -1.09
N PRO A 174 -12.02 -8.53 -0.02
CA PRO A 174 -10.95 -7.52 -0.06
C PRO A 174 -9.55 -8.14 -0.01
N TYR A 175 -9.23 -8.97 -0.99
CA TYR A 175 -7.92 -9.66 -1.07
C TYR A 175 -6.74 -8.71 -1.02
N GLY A 176 -6.85 -7.55 -1.70
CA GLY A 176 -5.80 -6.54 -1.68
C GLY A 176 -5.52 -6.03 -0.27
N GLY A 177 -6.57 -5.87 0.54
CA GLY A 177 -6.45 -5.52 1.95
C GLY A 177 -5.80 -6.62 2.78
N ILE A 178 -6.14 -7.89 2.52
CA ILE A 178 -5.50 -9.05 3.18
C ILE A 178 -4.01 -9.08 2.85
N ILE A 179 -3.63 -8.90 1.58
CA ILE A 179 -2.22 -8.86 1.18
C ILE A 179 -1.49 -7.67 1.83
N ALA A 180 -2.10 -6.48 1.83
CA ALA A 180 -1.51 -5.30 2.48
C ALA A 180 -1.36 -5.50 3.99
N ALA A 181 -2.35 -6.13 4.66
CA ALA A 181 -2.28 -6.47 6.08
C ALA A 181 -1.12 -7.42 6.38
N LEU A 182 -0.95 -8.48 5.57
CA LEU A 182 0.09 -9.51 5.77
C LEU A 182 1.51 -9.02 5.41
N THR A 183 1.63 -8.03 4.54
CA THR A 183 2.91 -7.48 4.10
C THR A 183 3.23 -6.18 4.84
N TRP A 184 2.74 -5.06 4.36
CA TRP A 184 2.99 -3.73 4.93
C TRP A 184 2.50 -3.60 6.38
N GLY A 185 1.29 -4.10 6.68
CA GLY A 185 0.71 -4.02 8.01
C GLY A 185 1.56 -4.74 9.05
N LEU A 186 1.75 -6.05 8.91
CA LEU A 186 2.58 -6.84 9.84
C LEU A 186 4.06 -6.44 9.79
N GLY A 187 4.55 -5.88 8.69
CA GLY A 187 5.90 -5.32 8.59
C GLY A 187 6.20 -4.27 9.66
N HIS A 188 5.17 -3.57 10.14
CA HIS A 188 5.30 -2.60 11.25
C HIS A 188 5.65 -3.25 12.59
N TRP A 189 5.38 -4.52 12.78
CA TRP A 189 5.88 -5.24 13.95
C TRP A 189 7.42 -5.14 14.02
N TRP A 190 8.06 -5.41 12.90
CA TRP A 190 9.53 -5.37 12.85
C TRP A 190 10.08 -3.93 12.93
N SER A 191 9.53 -3.00 12.16
CA SER A 191 10.02 -1.61 12.08
C SER A 191 9.75 -0.80 13.35
N LYS A 192 8.67 -1.08 14.09
CA LYS A 192 8.31 -0.41 15.35
C LYS A 192 8.73 -1.17 16.59
N GLY A 193 9.22 -2.43 16.45
CA GLY A 193 9.55 -3.30 17.59
C GLY A 193 8.37 -3.69 18.47
N SER A 194 7.13 -3.56 17.97
CA SER A 194 5.88 -3.79 18.71
C SER A 194 4.89 -4.63 17.92
N LEU A 195 4.54 -5.81 18.47
CA LEU A 195 3.53 -6.68 17.87
C LEU A 195 2.17 -5.98 17.79
N ALA A 196 1.81 -5.19 18.81
CA ALA A 196 0.57 -4.42 18.83
C ALA A 196 0.52 -3.42 17.67
N ALA A 197 1.62 -2.72 17.37
CA ALA A 197 1.72 -1.83 16.22
C ALA A 197 1.55 -2.59 14.91
N GLY A 198 2.16 -3.78 14.78
CA GLY A 198 1.98 -4.64 13.59
C GLY A 198 0.54 -5.08 13.40
N ILE A 199 -0.14 -5.53 14.44
CA ILE A 199 -1.55 -5.96 14.39
C ILE A 199 -2.44 -4.77 14.04
N PHE A 200 -2.26 -3.62 14.70
CA PHE A 200 -3.04 -2.42 14.42
C PHE A 200 -2.89 -1.98 12.95
N THR A 201 -1.65 -1.91 12.45
CA THR A 201 -1.40 -1.53 11.06
C THR A 201 -1.92 -2.59 10.07
N ALA A 202 -1.94 -3.88 10.44
CA ALA A 202 -2.57 -4.91 9.63
C ALA A 202 -4.09 -4.71 9.52
N ILE A 203 -4.76 -4.32 10.60
CA ILE A 203 -6.18 -3.93 10.57
C ILE A 203 -6.39 -2.72 9.66
N CYS A 204 -5.52 -1.72 9.76
CA CYS A 204 -5.53 -0.58 8.84
C CYS A 204 -5.36 -1.02 7.37
N GLY A 205 -4.40 -1.88 7.07
CA GLY A 205 -4.19 -2.42 5.73
C GLY A 205 -5.43 -3.11 5.15
N LEU A 206 -6.14 -3.88 6.00
CA LEU A 206 -7.40 -4.51 5.63
C LEU A 206 -8.50 -3.46 5.35
N ALA A 207 -8.58 -2.40 6.17
CA ALA A 207 -9.52 -1.30 5.97
C ALA A 207 -9.24 -0.55 4.66
N LEU A 208 -7.98 -0.23 4.36
CA LEU A 208 -7.56 0.44 3.12
C LEU A 208 -7.97 -0.38 1.88
N GLY A 209 -7.72 -1.70 1.89
CA GLY A 209 -8.13 -2.57 0.78
C GLY A 209 -9.64 -2.74 0.67
N SER A 210 -10.38 -2.68 1.79
CA SER A 210 -11.84 -2.69 1.80
C SER A 210 -12.40 -1.42 1.15
N VAL A 211 -11.82 -0.26 1.43
CA VAL A 211 -12.17 1.01 0.78
C VAL A 211 -11.91 0.95 -0.74
N TYR A 212 -10.80 0.36 -1.17
CA TYR A 212 -10.53 0.13 -2.59
C TYR A 212 -11.61 -0.73 -3.27
N LEU A 213 -12.05 -1.79 -2.61
CA LEU A 213 -13.12 -2.66 -3.11
C LEU A 213 -14.47 -1.93 -3.16
N LEU A 214 -14.83 -1.21 -2.08
CA LEU A 214 -16.04 -0.40 -1.99
C LEU A 214 -16.08 0.73 -3.01
N ALA A 215 -14.93 1.32 -3.36
CA ALA A 215 -14.78 2.30 -4.43
C ALA A 215 -14.84 1.68 -5.84
N ASN A 216 -15.35 0.44 -5.97
CA ASN A 216 -15.43 -0.30 -7.22
C ASN A 216 -14.09 -0.42 -7.96
N ARG A 217 -12.99 -0.55 -7.23
CA ARG A 217 -11.61 -0.64 -7.76
C ARG A 217 -11.16 0.62 -8.52
N ASN A 218 -11.78 1.77 -8.22
CA ASN A 218 -11.33 3.04 -8.75
C ASN A 218 -10.03 3.46 -8.07
N ALA A 219 -8.90 3.13 -8.67
CA ALA A 219 -7.58 3.32 -8.08
C ALA A 219 -7.29 4.80 -7.76
N LYS A 220 -7.74 5.75 -8.59
CA LYS A 220 -7.51 7.19 -8.35
C LYS A 220 -8.28 7.70 -7.13
N LEU A 221 -9.57 7.37 -7.05
CA LEU A 221 -10.41 7.73 -5.91
C LEU A 221 -9.89 7.04 -4.65
N SER A 222 -9.56 5.75 -4.74
CA SER A 222 -9.04 5.01 -3.61
C SER A 222 -7.74 5.60 -3.11
N TYR A 223 -6.80 5.97 -3.98
CA TYR A 223 -5.56 6.63 -3.56
C TYR A 223 -5.82 7.90 -2.77
N ALA A 224 -6.75 8.76 -3.22
CA ALA A 224 -7.12 9.96 -2.48
C ALA A 224 -7.71 9.62 -1.10
N LEU A 225 -8.61 8.63 -1.02
CA LEU A 225 -9.18 8.17 0.25
C LEU A 225 -8.13 7.55 1.18
N LEU A 226 -7.21 6.75 0.64
CA LEU A 226 -6.11 6.16 1.39
C LEU A 226 -5.19 7.26 1.95
N CYS A 227 -4.89 8.30 1.18
CA CYS A 227 -4.13 9.45 1.67
C CYS A 227 -4.84 10.12 2.87
N VAL A 228 -6.16 10.31 2.79
CA VAL A 228 -6.94 10.86 3.91
C VAL A 228 -6.84 9.95 5.15
N MET A 229 -7.03 8.63 4.98
CA MET A 229 -7.03 7.66 6.07
C MET A 229 -5.66 7.48 6.74
N PHE A 230 -4.58 7.66 5.97
CA PHE A 230 -3.22 7.40 6.46
C PHE A 230 -2.52 8.66 6.97
N ILE A 231 -2.75 9.79 6.29
CA ILE A 231 -1.99 11.02 6.53
C ILE A 231 -2.65 11.87 7.62
N LEU A 232 -3.98 11.96 7.63
CA LEU A 232 -4.74 12.78 8.58
C LEU A 232 -5.09 12.04 9.84
#